data_e61323166b4ee5e25da3f8855754da36
#
_entry.id   e61323166b4ee5e25da3f8855754da36
#
_cell.length_a   1.000
_cell.length_b   1.000
_cell.length_c   1.000
_cell.angle_alpha   90.00
_cell.angle_beta   90.00
_cell.angle_gamma   90.00
#
_symmetry.space_group_name_H-M   'P 1'
#
loop_
_entity.id
_entity.type
_entity.pdbx_description
1 polymer ?
#
loop_
_entity_poly.entity_id
_entity_poly.type
_entity_poly.pdbx_seq_one_letter_code
_entity_poly.pdbx_strand_id
1 'polypeptide(L)' 'MIEQTTIEQALIALGFTTGWAASESNGILLWENDEPQPTDDELRNAGWVPA' A
#
# COMPACT_ATOMS: atom_id res chain seq x y z
N MET A 1 -5.53 -5.40 -21.39
CA MET A 1 -4.76 -6.06 -20.30
C MET A 1 -4.98 -5.29 -19.01
N ILE A 2 -5.34 -5.98 -17.94
CA ILE A 2 -5.57 -5.36 -16.64
C ILE A 2 -4.34 -5.59 -15.79
N GLU A 3 -3.72 -4.52 -15.34
CA GLU A 3 -2.62 -4.62 -14.42
C GLU A 3 -3.15 -4.59 -13.00
N GLN A 4 -2.66 -5.52 -12.19
CA GLN A 4 -2.97 -5.49 -10.77
C GLN A 4 -2.18 -4.37 -10.10
N THR A 5 -2.86 -3.61 -9.28
CA THR A 5 -2.21 -2.59 -8.47
C THR A 5 -1.50 -3.29 -7.31
N THR A 6 -0.20 -3.10 -7.20
CA THR A 6 0.57 -3.64 -6.08
C THR A 6 0.31 -2.81 -4.84
N ILE A 7 0.64 -3.37 -3.66
CA ILE A 7 0.52 -2.63 -2.42
C ILE A 7 1.39 -1.37 -2.44
N GLU A 8 2.54 -1.42 -3.08
CA GLU A 8 3.40 -0.26 -3.23
C GLU A 8 2.73 0.84 -4.04
N GLN A 9 2.10 0.47 -5.16
CA GLN A 9 1.37 1.43 -5.99
C GLN A 9 0.19 2.03 -5.24
N ALA A 10 -0.51 1.23 -4.44
CA ALA A 10 -1.61 1.72 -3.63
C ALA A 10 -1.13 2.74 -2.60
N LEU A 11 0.01 2.47 -1.96
CA LEU A 11 0.59 3.40 -0.99
C LEU A 11 0.98 4.70 -1.66
N ILE A 12 1.58 4.65 -2.84
CA ILE A 12 1.94 5.84 -3.60
C ILE A 12 0.69 6.63 -3.98
N ALA A 13 -0.37 5.94 -4.39
CA ALA A 13 -1.64 6.58 -4.74
C ALA A 13 -2.27 7.30 -3.55
N LEU A 14 -2.04 6.79 -2.34
CA LEU A 14 -2.51 7.42 -1.10
C LEU A 14 -1.61 8.58 -0.64
N GLY A 15 -0.50 8.81 -1.33
CA GLY A 15 0.41 9.90 -1.02
C GLY A 15 1.66 9.50 -0.25
N PHE A 16 1.84 8.23 0.03
CA PHE A 16 3.00 7.74 0.76
C PHE A 16 4.07 7.24 -0.22
N THR A 17 5.02 8.11 -0.53
CA THR A 17 6.08 7.79 -1.50
C THR A 17 7.34 7.26 -0.83
N THR A 18 7.53 7.53 0.46
CA THR A 18 8.70 7.09 1.23
C THR A 18 8.30 6.82 2.67
N GLY A 19 9.23 6.27 3.45
CA GLY A 19 9.03 6.06 4.88
C GLY A 19 8.30 4.77 5.20
N TRP A 20 8.31 3.81 4.29
CA TRP A 20 7.67 2.50 4.52
C TRP A 20 8.37 1.41 3.69
N ALA A 21 8.15 0.17 4.10
CA ALA A 21 8.51 -1.01 3.33
C ALA A 21 7.31 -1.97 3.34
N ALA A 22 7.04 -2.59 2.20
CA ALA A 22 5.87 -3.45 2.08
C ALA A 22 6.14 -4.59 1.09
N SER A 23 5.40 -5.69 1.24
CA SER A 23 5.43 -6.79 0.30
C SER A 23 4.02 -7.26 0.00
N GLU A 24 3.84 -7.89 -1.17
CA GLU A 24 2.54 -8.40 -1.58
C GLU A 24 2.03 -9.52 -0.66
N SER A 25 2.92 -10.32 -0.12
CA SER A 25 2.54 -11.46 0.70
C SER A 25 2.32 -11.11 2.17
N ASN A 26 3.02 -10.11 2.69
CA ASN A 26 2.98 -9.79 4.12
C ASN A 26 2.36 -8.43 4.43
N GLY A 27 2.08 -7.63 3.40
CA GLY A 27 1.55 -6.29 3.61
C GLY A 27 2.65 -5.31 4.02
N ILE A 28 2.31 -4.34 4.84
CA ILE A 28 3.24 -3.32 5.28
C ILE A 28 4.15 -3.90 6.36
N LEU A 29 5.45 -3.90 6.11
CA LEU A 29 6.46 -4.46 7.01
C LEU A 29 7.07 -3.41 7.92
N LEU A 30 7.16 -2.16 7.45
CA LEU A 30 7.78 -1.07 8.18
C LEU A 30 6.99 0.20 7.90
N TRP A 31 6.76 1.00 8.94
CA TRP A 31 6.04 2.26 8.79
C TRP A 31 6.75 3.34 9.61
N GLU A 32 7.29 4.34 8.92
CA GLU A 32 8.04 5.43 9.54
C GLU A 32 7.45 6.80 9.16
N ASN A 33 6.17 6.85 8.87
CA ASN A 33 5.47 8.10 8.57
C ASN A 33 4.77 8.63 9.81
N ASP A 34 4.62 9.95 9.89
CA ASP A 34 3.90 10.60 11.00
C ASP A 34 2.39 10.29 10.95
N GLU A 35 1.87 10.04 9.76
CA GLU A 35 0.47 9.73 9.60
C GLU A 35 0.21 8.25 9.91
N PRO A 36 -1.02 7.91 10.35
CA PRO A 36 -1.36 6.51 10.63
C PRO A 36 -1.20 5.62 9.39
N GLN A 37 -0.79 4.39 9.63
CA GLN A 37 -0.69 3.39 8.59
C GLN A 37 -2.06 3.13 7.97
N PRO A 38 -2.17 3.08 6.63
CA PRO A 38 -3.44 2.78 5.97
C PRO A 38 -3.95 1.40 6.35
N THR A 39 -5.26 1.27 6.44
CA THR A 39 -5.90 -0.02 6.66
C THR A 39 -5.98 -0.79 5.34
N ASP A 40 -6.28 -2.09 5.43
CA ASP A 40 -6.51 -2.91 4.24
C ASP A 40 -7.61 -2.33 3.36
N ASP A 41 -8.68 -1.82 3.98
CA ASP A 41 -9.78 -1.21 3.23
C ASP A 41 -9.32 0.02 2.47
N GLU A 42 -8.49 0.85 3.09
CA GLU A 42 -7.96 2.03 2.44
C GLU A 42 -7.05 1.66 1.26
N LEU A 43 -6.24 0.62 1.42
CA LEU A 43 -5.39 0.12 0.34
C LEU A 43 -6.23 -0.41 -0.82
N ARG A 44 -7.28 -1.16 -0.52
CA ARG A 44 -8.19 -1.68 -1.54
C ARG A 44 -8.91 -0.56 -2.28
N ASN A 45 -9.32 0.47 -1.57
CA ASN A 45 -9.94 1.64 -2.20
C ASN A 45 -8.97 2.37 -3.13
N ALA A 46 -7.68 2.27 -2.88
CA ALA A 46 -6.65 2.83 -3.76
C ALA A 46 -6.33 1.91 -4.94
N GLY A 47 -6.93 0.73 -5.00
CA GLY A 47 -6.78 -0.20 -6.11
C GLY A 47 -5.99 -1.46 -5.81
N TRP A 48 -5.53 -1.64 -4.56
CA TRP A 48 -4.76 -2.82 -4.23
C TRP A 48 -5.63 -4.09 -4.26
N VAL A 49 -5.10 -5.11 -4.93
CA VAL A 49 -5.75 -6.43 -5.00
C VAL A 49 -4.82 -7.42 -4.32
N PRO A 50 -5.18 -7.91 -3.12
CA PRO A 50 -4.35 -8.89 -2.42
C PRO A 50 -4.20 -10.18 -3.23
N ALA A 51 -3.04 -10.76 -3.14
CA ALA A 51 -2.77 -12.02 -3.82
C ALA A 51 -3.46 -13.18 -3.13
#